data_468c6624cc2444e95d71edfea13826c4
#
_entry.id   468c6624cc2444e95d71edfea13826c4
#
_cell.length_a   1.000
_cell.length_b   1.000
_cell.length_c   1.000
_cell.angle_alpha   90.00
_cell.angle_beta   90.00
_cell.angle_gamma   90.00
#
_symmetry.space_group_name_H-M   'P 1'
#
loop_
_entity.id
_entity.type
_entity.pdbx_description
1 polymer ?
#
loop_
_entity_poly.entity_id
_entity_poly.type
_entity_poly.pdbx_seq_one_letter_code
_entity_poly.pdbx_strand_id
1 'polypeptide(L)'
;MHLTVTVDGRAKIGPTAIPALWREDYGGVDGLKASEVWDVVRSYPRFLTSKHHDVPGLIRGELPKYSRSYLVNQASALVPSVTPADFAERGKPGVRAQLLHVPSGKLEMDFVVEGDEQSSDLLIAVSPAWTSSLAVAEHVIDRIRG
;
A
#
# COMPACT_ATOMS: atom_id res chain seq x y z
N MET A 1 0.37 -1.72 -13.35
CA MET A 1 -0.54 -0.65 -13.78
C MET A 1 -1.94 -1.20 -13.94
N HIS A 2 -2.97 -0.50 -13.46
CA HIS A 2 -4.38 -0.86 -13.62
C HIS A 2 -5.12 0.31 -14.27
N LEU A 3 -6.08 -0.01 -15.13
CA LEU A 3 -7.14 0.88 -15.55
C LEU A 3 -8.43 0.32 -14.97
N THR A 4 -9.11 1.09 -14.16
CA THR A 4 -10.32 0.65 -13.43
C THR A 4 -11.45 1.59 -13.71
N VAL A 5 -12.61 1.04 -14.11
CA VAL A 5 -13.86 1.78 -14.21
C VAL A 5 -14.57 1.69 -12.86
N THR A 6 -14.91 2.84 -12.31
CA THR A 6 -15.61 2.94 -11.03
C THR A 6 -17.12 2.80 -11.22
N VAL A 7 -17.85 2.57 -10.13
CA VAL A 7 -19.33 2.37 -10.18
C VAL A 7 -20.09 3.58 -10.73
N ASP A 8 -19.50 4.77 -10.66
CA ASP A 8 -20.02 6.02 -11.23
C ASP A 8 -19.59 6.25 -12.69
N GLY A 9 -19.01 5.23 -13.33
CA GLY A 9 -18.61 5.23 -14.74
C GLY A 9 -17.33 5.99 -15.05
N ARG A 10 -16.63 6.52 -14.04
CA ARG A 10 -15.34 7.19 -14.25
C ARG A 10 -14.20 6.19 -14.37
N ALA A 11 -13.20 6.48 -15.19
CA ALA A 11 -12.00 5.69 -15.30
C ALA A 11 -10.87 6.24 -14.42
N LYS A 12 -10.11 5.34 -13.79
CA LYS A 12 -8.91 5.65 -13.00
C LYS A 12 -7.74 4.84 -13.51
N ILE A 13 -6.57 5.47 -13.56
CA ILE A 13 -5.31 4.81 -13.87
C ILE A 13 -4.36 4.89 -12.65
N GLY A 14 -3.60 3.85 -12.43
CA GLY A 14 -2.67 3.76 -11.31
C GLY A 14 -2.39 2.32 -10.92
N PRO A 15 -2.04 2.07 -9.68
CA PRO A 15 -1.71 3.03 -8.61
C PRO A 15 -0.30 3.60 -8.72
N THR A 16 -0.05 4.68 -8.00
CA THR A 16 1.28 5.11 -7.56
C THR A 16 1.40 4.79 -6.07
N ALA A 17 2.55 4.33 -5.62
CA ALA A 17 2.81 4.09 -4.21
C ALA A 17 3.69 5.21 -3.65
N ILE A 18 3.20 5.86 -2.59
CA ILE A 18 3.92 6.89 -1.84
C ILE A 18 3.96 6.43 -0.39
N PRO A 19 5.10 6.53 0.31
CA PRO A 19 5.11 6.30 1.74
C PRO A 19 4.20 7.29 2.45
N ALA A 20 3.26 6.80 3.25
CA ALA A 20 2.47 7.64 4.14
C ALA A 20 3.34 8.04 5.35
N LEU A 21 3.27 9.30 5.75
CA LEU A 21 4.04 9.81 6.89
C LEU A 21 3.28 9.75 8.21
N TRP A 22 1.97 9.57 8.17
CA TRP A 22 1.10 9.32 9.33
C TRP A 22 -0.07 8.43 8.91
N ARG A 23 -0.84 7.94 9.89
CA ARG A 23 -1.86 6.91 9.65
C ARG A 23 -3.02 7.36 8.78
N GLU A 24 -3.36 8.64 8.81
CA GLU A 24 -4.46 9.25 8.05
C GLU A 24 -3.97 10.19 6.96
N ASP A 25 -2.85 9.86 6.30
CA ASP A 25 -2.27 10.65 5.21
C ASP A 25 -3.08 10.47 3.90
N TYR A 26 -4.26 11.09 3.88
CA TYR A 26 -5.15 11.10 2.70
C TYR A 26 -4.95 12.32 1.81
N GLY A 27 -3.75 12.90 1.80
CA GLY A 27 -3.40 14.00 0.91
C GLY A 27 -3.72 15.40 1.45
N GLY A 28 -3.38 15.65 2.68
CA GLY A 28 -3.49 16.95 3.34
C GLY A 28 -2.58 17.01 4.54
N VAL A 29 -2.89 17.88 5.48
CA VAL A 29 -2.23 17.98 6.80
C VAL A 29 -3.19 17.58 7.94
N ASP A 30 -4.41 17.20 7.58
CA ASP A 30 -5.42 16.79 8.55
C ASP A 30 -4.99 15.48 9.20
N GLY A 31 -5.14 15.40 10.52
CA GLY A 31 -4.73 14.22 11.29
C GLY A 31 -3.21 14.05 11.47
N LEU A 32 -2.38 15.02 11.02
CA LEU A 32 -0.93 14.97 11.18
C LEU A 32 -0.54 14.94 12.66
N LYS A 33 0.19 13.90 13.05
CA LYS A 33 0.77 13.76 14.37
C LYS A 33 2.28 13.68 14.27
N ALA A 34 2.97 14.64 14.88
CA ALA A 34 4.43 14.71 14.84
C ALA A 34 5.12 13.43 15.36
N SER A 35 4.51 12.74 16.33
CA SER A 35 5.00 11.47 16.83
C SER A 35 4.97 10.36 15.78
N GLU A 36 3.88 10.27 15.01
CA GLU A 36 3.75 9.28 13.94
C GLU A 36 4.76 9.54 12.80
N VAL A 37 4.91 10.82 12.40
CA VAL A 37 5.93 11.23 11.43
C VAL A 37 7.33 10.85 11.91
N TRP A 38 7.63 11.11 13.18
CA TRP A 38 8.92 10.76 13.77
C TRP A 38 9.17 9.25 13.77
N ASP A 39 8.16 8.44 14.13
CA ASP A 39 8.25 6.98 14.12
C ASP A 39 8.52 6.43 12.72
N VAL A 40 7.87 7.01 11.71
CA VAL A 40 8.13 6.66 10.30
C VAL A 40 9.56 7.05 9.92
N VAL A 41 9.95 8.30 10.11
CA VAL A 41 11.25 8.82 9.70
C VAL A 41 12.41 8.05 10.35
N ARG A 42 12.33 7.72 11.63
CA ARG A 42 13.39 6.95 12.32
C ARG A 42 13.48 5.49 11.85
N SER A 43 12.41 4.95 11.28
CA SER A 43 12.37 3.58 10.78
C SER A 43 12.93 3.46 9.35
N TYR A 44 12.92 4.54 8.58
CA TYR A 44 13.37 4.58 7.20
C TYR A 44 14.81 4.08 6.98
N PRO A 45 15.83 4.49 7.78
CA PRO A 45 17.20 4.04 7.55
C PRO A 45 17.32 2.52 7.55
N ARG A 46 16.60 1.84 8.45
CA ARG A 46 16.60 0.37 8.52
C ARG A 46 15.94 -0.25 7.31
N PHE A 47 14.82 0.31 6.84
CA PHE A 47 14.17 -0.12 5.61
C PHE A 47 15.08 0.08 4.40
N LEU A 48 15.67 1.28 4.24
CA LEU A 48 16.54 1.61 3.11
C LEU A 48 17.82 0.77 3.04
N THR A 49 18.37 0.35 4.19
CA THR A 49 19.56 -0.48 4.27
C THR A 49 19.26 -1.98 4.36
N SER A 50 17.99 -2.35 4.38
CA SER A 50 17.56 -3.75 4.45
C SER A 50 17.96 -4.51 3.19
N LYS A 51 18.52 -5.71 3.39
CA LYS A 51 18.84 -6.64 2.29
C LYS A 51 17.61 -7.43 1.80
N HIS A 52 16.47 -7.25 2.43
CA HIS A 52 15.24 -7.96 2.09
C HIS A 52 14.48 -7.33 0.92
N HIS A 53 14.86 -6.11 0.53
CA HIS A 53 14.17 -5.37 -0.54
C HIS A 53 15.18 -4.74 -1.48
N ASP A 54 14.87 -4.78 -2.78
CA ASP A 54 15.56 -3.96 -3.79
C ASP A 54 14.98 -2.55 -3.77
N VAL A 55 15.37 -1.75 -2.76
CA VAL A 55 14.89 -0.38 -2.60
C VAL A 55 15.21 0.50 -3.81
N PRO A 56 16.43 0.43 -4.41
CA PRO A 56 16.71 1.15 -5.65
C PRO A 56 15.78 0.76 -6.80
N GLY A 57 15.48 -0.53 -6.95
CA GLY A 57 14.51 -1.02 -7.93
C GLY A 57 13.09 -0.53 -7.68
N LEU A 58 12.65 -0.52 -6.43
CA LEU A 58 11.35 0.02 -6.02
C LEU A 58 11.25 1.51 -6.37
N ILE A 59 12.24 2.32 -6.02
CA ILE A 59 12.27 3.75 -6.33
C ILE A 59 12.23 3.96 -7.85
N ARG A 60 13.08 3.25 -8.60
CA ARG A 60 13.12 3.33 -10.06
C ARG A 60 11.80 2.94 -10.70
N GLY A 61 11.09 1.97 -10.15
CA GLY A 61 9.78 1.51 -10.61
C GLY A 61 8.63 2.46 -10.28
N GLU A 62 8.71 3.18 -9.15
CA GLU A 62 7.63 4.07 -8.71
C GLU A 62 7.79 5.52 -9.20
N LEU A 63 9.02 6.06 -9.26
CA LEU A 63 9.25 7.45 -9.67
C LEU A 63 8.60 7.85 -11.00
N PRO A 64 8.68 7.05 -12.10
CA PRO A 64 8.06 7.43 -13.36
C PRO A 64 6.54 7.55 -13.27
N LYS A 65 5.90 6.81 -12.36
CA LYS A 65 4.44 6.79 -12.17
C LYS A 65 3.89 8.11 -11.60
N TYR A 66 4.75 9.01 -11.11
CA TYR A 66 4.34 10.37 -10.72
C TYR A 66 4.05 11.25 -11.93
N SER A 67 4.53 10.87 -13.11
CA SER A 67 4.23 11.55 -14.37
C SER A 67 2.90 11.05 -14.93
N ARG A 68 1.95 11.99 -15.11
CA ARG A 68 0.67 11.70 -15.76
C ARG A 68 0.86 11.13 -17.16
N SER A 69 1.77 11.72 -17.93
CA SER A 69 2.06 11.26 -19.30
C SER A 69 2.59 9.82 -19.33
N TYR A 70 3.43 9.46 -18.36
CA TYR A 70 3.91 8.09 -18.23
C TYR A 70 2.77 7.12 -17.93
N LEU A 71 1.88 7.46 -16.98
CA LEU A 71 0.72 6.63 -16.64
C LEU A 71 -0.24 6.48 -17.83
N VAL A 72 -0.51 7.56 -18.57
CA VAL A 72 -1.36 7.51 -19.77
C VAL A 72 -0.74 6.65 -20.85
N ASN A 73 0.56 6.77 -21.09
CA ASN A 73 1.26 5.89 -22.04
C ASN A 73 1.17 4.42 -21.66
N GLN A 74 1.23 4.11 -20.38
CA GLN A 74 1.02 2.73 -19.91
C GLN A 74 -0.45 2.28 -20.09
N ALA A 75 -1.41 3.18 -19.88
CA ALA A 75 -2.83 2.89 -20.06
C ALA A 75 -3.19 2.72 -21.54
N SER A 76 -2.57 3.46 -22.44
CA SER A 76 -2.81 3.35 -23.89
C SER A 76 -2.40 2.00 -24.47
N ALA A 77 -1.47 1.28 -23.82
CA ALA A 77 -1.15 -0.10 -24.17
C ALA A 77 -2.30 -1.08 -23.87
N LEU A 78 -3.19 -0.74 -22.92
CA LEU A 78 -4.38 -1.53 -22.59
C LEU A 78 -5.61 -1.05 -23.37
N VAL A 79 -5.76 0.26 -23.49
CA VAL A 79 -6.88 0.92 -24.19
C VAL A 79 -6.31 2.02 -25.10
N PRO A 80 -6.10 1.74 -26.41
CA PRO A 80 -5.42 2.67 -27.32
C PRO A 80 -6.08 4.03 -27.48
N SER A 81 -7.37 4.15 -27.17
CA SER A 81 -8.13 5.40 -27.31
C SER A 81 -7.94 6.40 -26.17
N VAL A 82 -7.27 6.02 -25.07
CA VAL A 82 -7.08 6.93 -23.92
C VAL A 82 -6.06 8.02 -24.24
N THR A 83 -6.36 9.22 -23.77
CA THR A 83 -5.55 10.42 -23.94
C THR A 83 -5.23 11.08 -22.60
N PRO A 84 -4.24 11.98 -22.52
CA PRO A 84 -3.97 12.73 -21.30
C PRO A 84 -5.15 13.62 -20.83
N ALA A 85 -6.05 13.99 -21.74
CA ALA A 85 -7.24 14.79 -21.41
C ALA A 85 -8.25 13.98 -20.58
N ASP A 86 -8.32 12.67 -20.80
CA ASP A 86 -9.24 11.78 -20.06
C ASP A 86 -8.86 11.62 -18.58
N PHE A 87 -7.62 11.96 -18.21
CA PHE A 87 -7.06 11.81 -16.86
C PHE A 87 -6.49 13.15 -16.36
N ALA A 88 -7.26 14.23 -16.49
CA ALA A 88 -6.82 15.58 -16.08
C ALA A 88 -6.72 15.74 -14.56
N GLU A 89 -7.54 15.02 -13.80
CA GLU A 89 -7.65 15.14 -12.35
C GLU A 89 -6.84 14.07 -11.63
N ARG A 90 -6.31 14.43 -10.47
CA ARG A 90 -5.73 13.45 -9.53
C ARG A 90 -6.83 12.85 -8.67
N GLY A 91 -6.85 11.53 -8.55
CA GLY A 91 -7.72 10.84 -7.61
C GLY A 91 -7.30 11.09 -6.16
N LYS A 92 -8.24 10.91 -5.23
CA LYS A 92 -7.91 10.92 -3.80
C LYS A 92 -6.99 9.74 -3.48
N PRO A 93 -5.93 9.94 -2.71
CA PRO A 93 -5.08 8.84 -2.24
C PRO A 93 -5.86 7.96 -1.26
N GLY A 94 -5.46 6.67 -1.21
CA GLY A 94 -5.88 5.75 -0.17
C GLY A 94 -4.67 5.33 0.63
N VAL A 95 -4.81 5.19 1.94
CA VAL A 95 -3.74 4.67 2.81
C VAL A 95 -3.87 3.15 2.88
N ARG A 96 -2.76 2.46 2.67
CA ARG A 96 -2.63 1.02 2.89
C ARG A 96 -1.71 0.79 4.08
N ALA A 97 -2.18 0.10 5.09
CA ALA A 97 -1.33 -0.35 6.18
C ALA A 97 -0.24 -1.29 5.64
N GLN A 98 1.00 -1.09 6.07
CA GLN A 98 2.13 -1.94 5.76
C GLN A 98 2.96 -2.15 7.02
N LEU A 99 3.03 -3.39 7.46
CA LEU A 99 3.80 -3.74 8.65
C LEU A 99 5.30 -3.81 8.31
N LEU A 100 6.10 -3.14 9.11
CA LEU A 100 7.56 -3.17 9.04
C LEU A 100 8.11 -3.85 10.29
N HIS A 101 8.83 -4.96 10.11
CA HIS A 101 9.61 -5.54 11.19
C HIS A 101 10.85 -4.68 11.42
N VAL A 102 10.78 -3.80 12.41
CA VAL A 102 11.79 -2.74 12.66
C VAL A 102 13.21 -3.27 12.85
N PRO A 103 13.46 -4.40 13.57
CA PRO A 103 14.81 -4.91 13.75
C PRO A 103 15.51 -5.30 12.45
N SER A 104 14.81 -5.92 11.51
CA SER A 104 15.37 -6.39 10.23
C SER A 104 15.15 -5.44 9.06
N GLY A 105 14.24 -4.46 9.19
CA GLY A 105 13.80 -3.60 8.10
C GLY A 105 12.99 -4.33 7.01
N LYS A 106 12.43 -5.52 7.33
CA LYS A 106 11.62 -6.31 6.41
C LYS A 106 10.18 -5.83 6.42
N LEU A 107 9.59 -5.63 5.24
CA LEU A 107 8.15 -5.45 5.11
C LEU A 107 7.45 -6.81 5.17
N GLU A 108 6.47 -6.95 6.03
CA GLU A 108 5.67 -8.16 6.10
C GLU A 108 4.61 -8.13 4.99
N MET A 109 4.69 -9.13 4.10
CA MET A 109 3.87 -9.18 2.88
C MET A 109 2.72 -10.18 3.00
N ASP A 110 2.56 -10.80 4.16
CA ASP A 110 1.56 -11.83 4.44
C ASP A 110 0.84 -11.53 5.76
N PHE A 111 -0.14 -12.35 6.11
CA PHE A 111 -0.84 -12.26 7.37
C PHE A 111 0.12 -12.51 8.53
N VAL A 112 0.11 -11.62 9.49
CA VAL A 112 0.86 -11.79 10.75
C VAL A 112 -0.14 -11.89 11.88
N VAL A 113 -0.17 -13.04 12.51
CA VAL A 113 -1.01 -13.31 13.67
C VAL A 113 -0.08 -13.56 14.86
N GLU A 114 -0.23 -12.75 15.90
CA GLU A 114 0.48 -12.89 17.18
C GLU A 114 -0.54 -13.00 18.30
N GLY A 115 -0.12 -13.50 19.44
CA GLY A 115 -1.00 -13.61 20.60
C GLY A 115 -0.36 -14.39 21.76
N ASP A 116 -1.13 -14.56 22.78
CA ASP A 116 -0.78 -15.34 23.97
C ASP A 116 -1.93 -16.33 24.31
N GLU A 117 -1.92 -16.90 25.51
CA GLU A 117 -2.96 -17.85 25.96
C GLU A 117 -4.38 -17.24 26.06
N GLN A 118 -4.51 -15.91 26.05
CA GLN A 118 -5.75 -15.18 26.27
C GLN A 118 -6.14 -14.27 25.09
N SER A 119 -5.22 -14.01 24.16
CA SER A 119 -5.46 -13.12 23.03
C SER A 119 -4.88 -13.65 21.72
N SER A 120 -5.47 -13.22 20.60
CA SER A 120 -4.93 -13.44 19.27
C SER A 120 -5.16 -12.17 18.45
N ASP A 121 -4.06 -11.59 17.96
CA ASP A 121 -4.04 -10.32 17.26
C ASP A 121 -3.61 -10.52 15.81
N LEU A 122 -4.47 -10.13 14.86
CA LEU A 122 -4.12 -10.05 13.46
C LEU A 122 -3.46 -8.68 13.19
N LEU A 123 -2.13 -8.63 13.21
CA LEU A 123 -1.37 -7.39 13.07
C LEU A 123 -1.47 -6.75 11.69
N ILE A 124 -1.58 -7.58 10.66
CA ILE A 124 -1.80 -7.12 9.28
C ILE A 124 -2.68 -8.10 8.51
N ALA A 125 -3.68 -7.55 7.84
CA ALA A 125 -4.53 -8.26 6.90
C ALA A 125 -4.31 -7.72 5.49
N VAL A 126 -3.43 -8.38 4.73
CA VAL A 126 -3.12 -7.98 3.35
C VAL A 126 -4.26 -8.33 2.40
N SER A 127 -4.39 -7.56 1.30
CA SER A 127 -5.32 -7.90 0.22
C SER A 127 -4.95 -9.27 -0.37
N PRO A 128 -5.94 -10.19 -0.53
CA PRO A 128 -7.39 -9.98 -0.61
C PRO A 128 -8.19 -10.26 0.67
N ALA A 129 -7.68 -9.99 1.86
CA ALA A 129 -8.29 -10.37 3.15
C ALA A 129 -9.79 -10.07 3.25
N TRP A 130 -10.25 -8.93 2.73
CA TRP A 130 -11.66 -8.56 2.77
C TRP A 130 -12.54 -9.53 1.95
N THR A 131 -12.15 -9.80 0.72
CA THR A 131 -12.91 -10.71 -0.17
C THR A 131 -12.76 -12.17 0.21
N SER A 132 -11.70 -12.52 0.94
CA SER A 132 -11.41 -13.87 1.45
C SER A 132 -11.61 -13.96 2.97
N SER A 133 -12.43 -13.09 3.55
CA SER A 133 -12.56 -12.96 5.01
C SER A 133 -12.96 -14.24 5.73
N LEU A 134 -13.77 -15.08 5.14
CA LEU A 134 -14.15 -16.38 5.71
C LEU A 134 -12.94 -17.32 5.84
N ALA A 135 -12.16 -17.46 4.76
CA ALA A 135 -10.95 -18.29 4.77
C ALA A 135 -9.86 -17.71 5.70
N VAL A 136 -9.76 -16.38 5.81
CA VAL A 136 -8.87 -15.72 6.77
C VAL A 136 -9.31 -16.00 8.21
N ALA A 137 -10.61 -15.96 8.49
CA ALA A 137 -11.15 -16.30 9.80
C ALA A 137 -10.83 -17.75 10.19
N GLU A 138 -11.02 -18.71 9.27
CA GLU A 138 -10.65 -20.11 9.48
C GLU A 138 -9.15 -20.25 9.79
N HIS A 139 -8.29 -19.60 9.00
CA HIS A 139 -6.83 -19.60 9.22
C HIS A 139 -6.44 -19.07 10.61
N VAL A 140 -7.09 -17.99 11.07
CA VAL A 140 -6.83 -17.42 12.41
C VAL A 140 -7.31 -18.38 13.50
N ILE A 141 -8.52 -18.98 13.33
CA ILE A 141 -9.08 -19.94 14.29
C ILE A 141 -8.19 -21.18 14.42
N ASP A 142 -7.69 -21.70 13.30
CA ASP A 142 -6.80 -22.87 13.31
C ASP A 142 -5.49 -22.59 14.07
N ARG A 143 -4.97 -21.38 13.97
CA ARG A 143 -3.79 -20.95 14.75
C ARG A 143 -4.07 -20.82 16.25
N ILE A 144 -5.30 -20.46 16.65
CA ILE A 144 -5.69 -20.37 18.04
C ILE A 144 -5.85 -21.77 18.65
N ARG A 145 -6.29 -22.74 17.83
CA ARG A 145 -6.58 -24.10 18.30
C ARG A 145 -5.37 -25.04 18.30
N GLY A 146 -4.36 -24.69 17.52
CA GLY A 146 -3.19 -25.50 17.20
C GLY A 146 -2.13 -25.64 18.11
#